data_3cf1881239182247553e65a574e6be63
#
_entry.id   3cf1881239182247553e65a574e6be63
#
_cell.length_a   1.000
_cell.length_b   1.000
_cell.length_c   1.000
_cell.angle_alpha   90.00
_cell.angle_beta   90.00
_cell.angle_gamma   90.00
#
_symmetry.space_group_name_H-M   'P 1'
#
loop_
_entity.id
_entity.type
_entity.pdbx_description
1 polymer ?
#
loop_
_entity_poly.entity_id
_entity_poly.type
_entity_poly.pdbx_seq_one_letter_code
_entity_poly.pdbx_strand_id
1 'polypeptide(L)'
;MLRIYLLQQWYGLSDEGLEDALYDSIAMRAFAGIDLARENVPDATTLLKFRRLLVEHALTRKLFDEIGIELCERGLMMKEGTLVDATIFEAAPSTKNAGKSRDPEMHQTKKGNDWYFGMKAHVGVDADSGLVHSVVTTAANEPDVSQAHALLHGHEQEAFGDAGYTGVDKREEMKGKTVKWHVALKRGKIRAMQEGPLKDLVIAVERTKAQIRARVEHPFHVVKNLFRHRKVRYKGLARNTAQLFSLFALANLVIAKNQLLSTHGSNPSCV
;
A
#
# COMPACT_ATOMS: atom_id res chain seq x y z
N MET A 1 12.72 19.74 -6.47
CA MET A 1 12.94 18.65 -5.47
C MET A 1 11.81 17.63 -5.41
N LEU A 2 10.51 17.99 -5.26
CA LEU A 2 9.43 16.99 -5.16
C LEU A 2 9.36 16.06 -6.38
N ARG A 3 9.41 16.60 -7.60
CA ARG A 3 9.41 15.79 -8.84
C ARG A 3 10.58 14.82 -8.90
N ILE A 4 11.77 15.22 -8.45
CA ILE A 4 12.97 14.38 -8.38
C ILE A 4 12.76 13.23 -7.39
N TYR A 5 12.23 13.53 -6.20
CA TYR A 5 11.87 12.51 -5.21
C TYR A 5 10.83 11.52 -5.75
N LEU A 6 9.80 11.98 -6.48
CA LEU A 6 8.80 11.10 -7.07
C LEU A 6 9.40 10.20 -8.16
N LEU A 7 10.35 10.70 -8.98
CA LEU A 7 11.11 9.87 -9.93
C LEU A 7 11.86 8.75 -9.20
N GLN A 8 12.53 9.07 -8.09
CA GLN A 8 13.21 8.07 -7.29
C GLN A 8 12.29 6.94 -6.83
N GLN A 9 11.10 7.31 -6.32
CA GLN A 9 10.13 6.31 -5.85
C GLN A 9 9.57 5.48 -7.01
N TRP A 10 9.27 6.13 -8.14
CA TRP A 10 8.68 5.48 -9.32
C TRP A 10 9.60 4.43 -9.95
N TYR A 11 10.89 4.78 -10.11
CA TYR A 11 11.87 3.90 -10.75
C TYR A 11 12.65 3.03 -9.74
N GLY A 12 12.45 3.24 -8.46
CA GLY A 12 13.12 2.49 -7.41
C GLY A 12 14.63 2.74 -7.35
N LEU A 13 15.11 3.94 -7.69
CA LEU A 13 16.53 4.28 -7.78
C LEU A 13 17.18 4.50 -6.40
N SER A 14 18.50 4.22 -6.30
CA SER A 14 19.34 4.70 -5.19
C SER A 14 19.52 6.22 -5.27
N ASP A 15 20.15 6.82 -4.26
CA ASP A 15 20.39 8.27 -4.28
C ASP A 15 21.37 8.64 -5.39
N GLU A 16 22.49 7.92 -5.49
CA GLU A 16 23.49 8.08 -6.54
C GLU A 16 22.89 7.71 -7.93
N GLY A 17 22.16 6.59 -7.99
CA GLY A 17 21.53 6.17 -9.27
C GLY A 17 20.47 7.13 -9.79
N LEU A 18 19.83 7.93 -8.91
CA LEU A 18 18.92 8.99 -9.34
C LEU A 18 19.70 10.19 -9.91
N GLU A 19 20.81 10.57 -9.27
CA GLU A 19 21.70 11.62 -9.74
C GLU A 19 22.22 11.27 -11.15
N ASP A 20 22.78 10.06 -11.33
CA ASP A 20 23.24 9.56 -12.63
C ASP A 20 22.12 9.56 -13.68
N ALA A 21 20.94 9.06 -13.33
CA ALA A 21 19.79 9.01 -14.23
C ALA A 21 19.30 10.41 -14.66
N LEU A 22 19.44 11.41 -13.79
CA LEU A 22 19.10 12.79 -14.12
C LEU A 22 20.16 13.42 -15.06
N TYR A 23 21.45 13.02 -14.98
CA TYR A 23 22.45 13.43 -15.96
C TYR A 23 22.23 12.76 -17.31
N ASP A 24 21.85 11.49 -17.34
CA ASP A 24 21.73 10.71 -18.58
C ASP A 24 20.40 10.95 -19.33
N SER A 25 19.28 11.09 -18.60
CA SER A 25 17.94 11.11 -19.18
C SER A 25 17.40 12.53 -19.39
N ILE A 26 17.29 12.96 -20.64
CA ILE A 26 16.64 14.22 -21.02
C ILE A 26 15.18 14.24 -20.54
N ALA A 27 14.45 13.12 -20.65
CA ALA A 27 13.05 13.04 -20.25
C ALA A 27 12.87 13.22 -18.73
N MET A 28 13.77 12.63 -17.89
CA MET A 28 13.73 12.81 -16.46
C MET A 28 14.07 14.25 -16.05
N ARG A 29 15.06 14.87 -16.69
CA ARG A 29 15.36 16.30 -16.49
C ARG A 29 14.18 17.20 -16.85
N ALA A 30 13.58 16.97 -18.00
CA ALA A 30 12.41 17.75 -18.44
C ALA A 30 11.25 17.63 -17.44
N PHE A 31 10.97 16.42 -16.94
CA PHE A 31 9.97 16.22 -15.90
C PHE A 31 10.35 16.93 -14.59
N ALA A 32 11.63 16.83 -14.19
CA ALA A 32 12.14 17.46 -12.96
C ALA A 32 12.19 19.00 -13.07
N GLY A 33 12.23 19.54 -14.27
CA GLY A 33 12.41 20.97 -14.58
C GLY A 33 13.85 21.41 -14.40
N ILE A 34 14.84 20.54 -14.69
CA ILE A 34 16.28 20.82 -14.58
C ILE A 34 16.83 21.20 -15.94
N ASP A 35 17.53 22.34 -16.01
CA ASP A 35 18.30 22.81 -17.15
C ASP A 35 19.79 22.82 -16.81
N LEU A 36 20.56 21.87 -17.34
CA LEU A 36 22.01 21.77 -17.09
C LEU A 36 22.81 22.98 -17.54
N ALA A 37 22.26 23.84 -18.38
CA ALA A 37 22.92 25.11 -18.74
C ALA A 37 22.84 26.16 -17.63
N ARG A 38 21.95 25.97 -16.64
CA ARG A 38 21.66 26.96 -15.57
C ARG A 38 21.94 26.42 -14.17
N GLU A 39 21.79 25.11 -13.96
CA GLU A 39 21.90 24.50 -12.64
C GLU A 39 22.43 23.07 -12.72
N ASN A 40 23.09 22.64 -11.64
CA ASN A 40 23.51 21.24 -11.53
C ASN A 40 22.36 20.34 -11.05
N VAL A 41 22.46 19.05 -11.35
CA VAL A 41 21.61 18.04 -10.74
C VAL A 41 21.81 18.03 -9.23
N PRO A 42 20.75 17.99 -8.41
CA PRO A 42 20.90 17.84 -6.97
C PRO A 42 21.57 16.53 -6.60
N ASP A 43 22.59 16.60 -5.75
CA ASP A 43 23.34 15.46 -5.25
C ASP A 43 22.55 14.60 -4.25
N ALA A 44 23.08 13.42 -3.93
CA ALA A 44 22.53 12.49 -2.94
C ALA A 44 22.31 13.15 -1.57
N THR A 45 23.19 14.08 -1.17
CA THR A 45 23.09 14.79 0.12
C THR A 45 21.89 15.74 0.13
N THR A 46 21.65 16.44 -0.95
CA THR A 46 20.50 17.35 -1.13
C THR A 46 19.19 16.56 -1.08
N LEU A 47 19.15 15.40 -1.73
CA LEU A 47 17.99 14.51 -1.69
C LEU A 47 17.72 13.98 -0.26
N LEU A 48 18.78 13.63 0.47
CA LEU A 48 18.67 13.17 1.87
C LEU A 48 18.08 14.28 2.77
N LYS A 49 18.54 15.53 2.63
CA LYS A 49 17.99 16.70 3.34
C LYS A 49 16.51 16.91 3.00
N PHE A 50 16.16 16.80 1.73
CA PHE A 50 14.77 16.93 1.29
C PHE A 50 13.86 15.85 1.87
N ARG A 51 14.28 14.58 1.87
CA ARG A 51 13.53 13.49 2.51
C ARG A 51 13.35 13.71 4.02
N ARG A 52 14.37 14.23 4.70
CA ARG A 52 14.26 14.56 6.11
C ARG A 52 13.15 15.59 6.35
N LEU A 53 13.09 16.66 5.55
CA LEU A 53 12.04 17.67 5.59
C LEU A 53 10.65 17.04 5.34
N LEU A 54 10.53 16.12 4.37
CA LEU A 54 9.27 15.42 4.11
C LEU A 54 8.78 14.62 5.33
N VAL A 55 9.69 13.97 6.05
CA VAL A 55 9.37 13.19 7.27
C VAL A 55 9.01 14.12 8.43
N GLU A 56 9.84 15.13 8.72
CA GLU A 56 9.67 16.05 9.84
C GLU A 56 8.35 16.83 9.79
N HIS A 57 7.86 17.14 8.59
CA HIS A 57 6.62 17.88 8.39
C HIS A 57 5.45 16.98 7.91
N ALA A 58 5.59 15.66 7.96
CA ALA A 58 4.58 14.69 7.51
C ALA A 58 4.03 14.98 6.09
N LEU A 59 4.87 15.55 5.19
CA LEU A 59 4.42 16.01 3.86
C LEU A 59 4.06 14.84 2.94
N THR A 60 4.65 13.67 3.13
CA THR A 60 4.29 12.47 2.34
C THR A 60 2.88 11.97 2.66
N ARG A 61 2.45 12.09 3.93
CA ARG A 61 1.08 11.80 4.34
C ARG A 61 0.11 12.80 3.72
N LYS A 62 0.42 14.10 3.78
CA LYS A 62 -0.40 15.13 3.14
C LYS A 62 -0.53 14.91 1.64
N LEU A 63 0.57 14.56 0.95
CA LEU A 63 0.54 14.22 -0.48
C LEU A 63 -0.37 13.04 -0.78
N PHE A 64 -0.35 11.99 0.06
CA PHE A 64 -1.24 10.84 -0.08
C PHE A 64 -2.71 11.25 0.11
N ASP A 65 -3.00 12.04 1.14
CA ASP A 65 -4.35 12.50 1.46
C ASP A 65 -4.91 13.40 0.34
N GLU A 66 -4.12 14.36 -0.18
CA GLU A 66 -4.51 15.26 -1.28
C GLU A 66 -4.80 14.50 -2.59
N ILE A 67 -3.96 13.51 -2.95
CA ILE A 67 -4.24 12.66 -4.10
C ILE A 67 -5.53 11.86 -3.88
N GLY A 68 -5.78 11.39 -2.66
CA GLY A 68 -7.03 10.70 -2.32
C GLY A 68 -8.26 11.60 -2.47
N ILE A 69 -8.19 12.86 -2.04
CA ILE A 69 -9.24 13.85 -2.21
C ILE A 69 -9.52 14.10 -3.69
N GLU A 70 -8.50 14.37 -4.49
CA GLU A 70 -8.63 14.60 -5.94
C GLU A 70 -9.29 13.40 -6.65
N LEU A 71 -8.92 12.16 -6.27
CA LEU A 71 -9.51 10.96 -6.85
C LEU A 71 -10.99 10.78 -6.45
N CYS A 72 -11.37 11.18 -5.23
CA CYS A 72 -12.79 11.20 -4.81
C CYS A 72 -13.59 12.26 -5.57
N GLU A 73 -13.06 13.48 -5.70
CA GLU A 73 -13.72 14.57 -6.41
C GLU A 73 -13.95 14.26 -7.90
N ARG A 74 -13.05 13.46 -8.50
CA ARG A 74 -13.22 12.94 -9.86
C ARG A 74 -14.12 11.71 -9.98
N GLY A 75 -14.71 11.24 -8.88
CA GLY A 75 -15.57 10.05 -8.86
C GLY A 75 -14.82 8.73 -9.13
N LEU A 76 -13.49 8.70 -8.95
CA LEU A 76 -12.68 7.50 -9.15
C LEU A 76 -12.55 6.64 -7.89
N MET A 77 -12.87 7.19 -6.72
CA MET A 77 -12.87 6.51 -5.43
C MET A 77 -14.21 6.76 -4.73
N MET A 78 -15.01 5.71 -4.52
CA MET A 78 -16.38 5.82 -4.03
C MET A 78 -16.47 5.78 -2.51
N LYS A 79 -15.61 5.03 -1.83
CA LYS A 79 -15.55 4.85 -0.36
C LYS A 79 -16.81 4.25 0.27
N GLU A 80 -17.60 3.49 -0.47
CA GLU A 80 -18.82 2.83 0.07
C GLU A 80 -18.48 1.52 0.78
N GLY A 81 -17.47 0.80 0.29
CA GLY A 81 -16.94 -0.43 0.88
C GLY A 81 -15.42 -0.40 1.05
N THR A 82 -14.92 -1.03 2.10
CA THR A 82 -13.46 -1.09 2.38
C THR A 82 -12.95 -2.52 2.39
N LEU A 83 -11.90 -2.79 1.63
CA LEU A 83 -11.11 -4.02 1.72
C LEU A 83 -9.94 -3.76 2.66
N VAL A 84 -9.75 -4.63 3.65
CA VAL A 84 -8.60 -4.54 4.56
C VAL A 84 -7.66 -5.72 4.36
N ASP A 85 -6.36 -5.43 4.26
CA ASP A 85 -5.32 -6.46 4.19
C ASP A 85 -3.97 -5.88 4.64
N ALA A 86 -2.98 -6.77 4.83
CA ALA A 86 -1.65 -6.39 5.23
C ALA A 86 -0.58 -7.12 4.42
N THR A 87 0.51 -6.42 4.16
CA THR A 87 1.66 -7.01 3.50
C THR A 87 2.95 -6.74 4.25
N ILE A 88 3.89 -7.69 4.18
CA ILE A 88 5.19 -7.59 4.85
C ILE A 88 6.18 -6.91 3.90
N PHE A 89 6.95 -5.95 4.44
CA PHE A 89 8.16 -5.41 3.84
C PHE A 89 9.34 -5.88 4.67
N GLU A 90 10.24 -6.64 4.03
CA GLU A 90 11.38 -7.25 4.70
C GLU A 90 12.43 -6.21 5.09
N ALA A 91 13.01 -6.35 6.27
CA ALA A 91 14.17 -5.61 6.71
C ALA A 91 15.42 -6.50 6.72
N ALA A 92 16.60 -5.89 6.71
CA ALA A 92 17.84 -6.64 6.79
C ALA A 92 17.94 -7.36 8.14
N PRO A 93 18.00 -8.71 8.16
CA PRO A 93 18.08 -9.47 9.41
C PRO A 93 19.51 -9.52 9.98
N SER A 94 20.49 -8.96 9.24
CA SER A 94 21.91 -9.04 9.58
C SER A 94 22.25 -8.18 10.80
N THR A 95 23.12 -8.70 11.65
CA THR A 95 23.75 -7.98 12.76
C THR A 95 25.18 -7.54 12.43
N LYS A 96 25.64 -7.69 11.17
CA LYS A 96 26.98 -7.33 10.71
C LYS A 96 27.11 -5.82 10.39
N ASN A 97 26.48 -4.97 11.18
CA ASN A 97 26.58 -3.52 11.09
C ASN A 97 27.41 -2.97 12.27
N ALA A 98 27.78 -1.69 12.23
CA ALA A 98 28.55 -1.04 13.28
C ALA A 98 27.93 -1.19 14.68
N GLY A 99 26.60 -1.18 14.78
CA GLY A 99 25.87 -1.35 16.04
C GLY A 99 25.66 -2.81 16.46
N LYS A 100 26.12 -3.79 15.68
CA LYS A 100 25.96 -5.25 15.91
C LYS A 100 24.52 -5.65 16.32
N SER A 101 23.52 -4.91 15.87
CA SER A 101 22.11 -5.10 16.24
C SER A 101 21.21 -4.98 15.02
N ARG A 102 20.08 -5.67 15.07
CA ARG A 102 18.97 -5.46 14.12
C ARG A 102 18.27 -4.13 14.41
N ASP A 103 17.43 -3.70 13.48
CA ASP A 103 16.54 -2.55 13.71
C ASP A 103 15.55 -2.88 14.83
N PRO A 104 15.54 -2.14 15.95
CA PRO A 104 14.69 -2.45 17.11
C PRO A 104 13.19 -2.24 16.85
N GLU A 105 12.82 -1.45 15.83
CA GLU A 105 11.42 -1.20 15.45
C GLU A 105 10.88 -2.25 14.48
N MET A 106 11.71 -3.18 14.02
CA MET A 106 11.34 -4.29 13.13
C MET A 106 11.29 -5.61 13.91
N HIS A 107 10.30 -6.45 13.60
CA HIS A 107 10.13 -7.73 14.29
C HIS A 107 9.97 -8.91 13.33
N GLN A 108 10.06 -10.12 13.90
CA GLN A 108 9.84 -11.36 13.16
C GLN A 108 8.36 -11.73 13.12
N THR A 109 7.92 -12.26 11.99
CA THR A 109 6.62 -12.87 11.83
C THR A 109 6.72 -14.12 10.97
N LYS A 110 5.80 -15.06 11.15
CA LYS A 110 5.72 -16.29 10.34
C LYS A 110 4.57 -16.18 9.36
N LYS A 111 4.84 -16.43 8.07
CA LYS A 111 3.80 -16.54 7.03
C LYS A 111 3.97 -17.88 6.33
N GLY A 112 3.00 -18.77 6.48
CA GLY A 112 3.15 -20.16 6.06
C GLY A 112 4.25 -20.86 6.87
N ASN A 113 5.25 -21.42 6.20
CA ASN A 113 6.40 -22.05 6.85
C ASN A 113 7.63 -21.13 6.97
N ASP A 114 7.60 -19.95 6.36
CA ASP A 114 8.73 -19.04 6.29
C ASP A 114 8.68 -17.96 7.37
N TRP A 115 9.87 -17.57 7.87
CA TRP A 115 10.06 -16.49 8.79
C TRP A 115 10.52 -15.23 8.07
N TYR A 116 9.86 -14.12 8.36
CA TYR A 116 10.17 -12.80 7.84
C TYR A 116 10.56 -11.88 8.98
N PHE A 117 11.58 -11.02 8.77
CA PHE A 117 11.93 -9.94 9.67
C PHE A 117 11.67 -8.62 8.98
N GLY A 118 10.91 -7.72 9.59
CA GLY A 118 10.58 -6.45 8.97
C GLY A 118 9.39 -5.73 9.61
N MET A 119 8.64 -5.03 8.76
CA MET A 119 7.43 -4.30 9.10
C MET A 119 6.25 -4.78 8.26
N LYS A 120 5.04 -4.46 8.71
CA LYS A 120 3.80 -4.59 7.93
C LYS A 120 3.29 -3.22 7.49
N ALA A 121 2.73 -3.19 6.29
CA ALA A 121 1.81 -2.14 5.88
C ALA A 121 0.41 -2.74 5.80
N HIS A 122 -0.49 -2.20 6.61
CA HIS A 122 -1.91 -2.49 6.59
C HIS A 122 -2.57 -1.42 5.72
N VAL A 123 -3.46 -1.81 4.83
CA VAL A 123 -4.13 -0.90 3.91
C VAL A 123 -5.64 -1.04 3.99
N GLY A 124 -6.34 0.10 3.91
CA GLY A 124 -7.74 0.19 3.59
C GLY A 124 -7.88 0.58 2.12
N VAL A 125 -8.55 -0.23 1.34
CA VAL A 125 -8.69 -0.10 -0.10
C VAL A 125 -10.16 0.00 -0.45
N ASP A 126 -10.52 0.94 -1.29
CA ASP A 126 -11.88 1.07 -1.80
C ASP A 126 -12.29 -0.19 -2.58
N ALA A 127 -13.43 -0.76 -2.21
CA ALA A 127 -13.89 -2.06 -2.72
C ALA A 127 -14.21 -2.04 -4.22
N ASP A 128 -14.59 -0.87 -4.76
CA ASP A 128 -14.97 -0.72 -6.16
C ASP A 128 -13.80 -0.38 -7.05
N SER A 129 -12.99 0.60 -6.66
CA SER A 129 -11.89 1.09 -7.49
C SER A 129 -10.57 0.36 -7.23
N GLY A 130 -10.38 -0.27 -6.07
CA GLY A 130 -9.08 -0.83 -5.68
C GLY A 130 -8.03 0.22 -5.30
N LEU A 131 -8.44 1.48 -5.07
CA LEU A 131 -7.59 2.58 -4.64
C LEU A 131 -7.40 2.59 -3.13
N VAL A 132 -6.18 2.85 -2.68
CA VAL A 132 -5.84 2.89 -1.25
C VAL A 132 -6.27 4.22 -0.65
N HIS A 133 -7.11 4.19 0.39
CA HIS A 133 -7.53 5.38 1.14
C HIS A 133 -6.92 5.47 2.53
N SER A 134 -6.43 4.35 3.08
CA SER A 134 -5.83 4.31 4.42
C SER A 134 -4.57 3.45 4.43
N VAL A 135 -3.54 3.91 5.12
CA VAL A 135 -2.28 3.17 5.32
C VAL A 135 -1.88 3.28 6.79
N VAL A 136 -1.64 2.15 7.41
CA VAL A 136 -1.07 2.04 8.77
C VAL A 136 0.13 1.11 8.71
N THR A 137 1.19 1.45 9.44
CA THR A 137 2.40 0.61 9.48
C THR A 137 2.71 0.18 10.89
N THR A 138 3.15 -1.05 11.04
CA THR A 138 3.52 -1.66 12.33
C THR A 138 4.76 -2.53 12.19
N ALA A 139 5.35 -2.93 13.30
CA ALA A 139 6.28 -4.05 13.30
C ALA A 139 5.59 -5.33 12.79
N ALA A 140 6.35 -6.25 12.18
CA ALA A 140 5.75 -7.39 11.49
C ALA A 140 5.03 -8.40 12.41
N ASN A 141 5.29 -8.38 13.73
CA ASN A 141 4.64 -9.25 14.71
C ASN A 141 3.23 -8.79 15.13
N GLU A 142 2.85 -7.53 14.83
CA GLU A 142 1.53 -7.03 15.19
C GLU A 142 0.43 -7.79 14.42
N PRO A 143 -0.68 -8.21 15.10
CA PRO A 143 -1.79 -8.87 14.43
C PRO A 143 -2.53 -7.93 13.47
N ASP A 144 -2.90 -8.41 12.29
CA ASP A 144 -3.57 -7.59 11.28
C ASP A 144 -4.93 -7.07 11.75
N VAL A 145 -5.67 -7.89 12.51
CA VAL A 145 -6.98 -7.54 13.06
C VAL A 145 -6.94 -6.36 14.04
N SER A 146 -5.81 -6.12 14.73
CA SER A 146 -5.67 -5.01 15.67
C SER A 146 -5.67 -3.66 14.98
N GLN A 147 -5.29 -3.60 13.70
CA GLN A 147 -5.22 -2.37 12.93
C GLN A 147 -6.49 -2.08 12.10
N ALA A 148 -7.44 -3.01 12.07
CA ALA A 148 -8.65 -2.90 11.27
C ALA A 148 -9.42 -1.58 11.51
N HIS A 149 -9.52 -1.14 12.77
CA HIS A 149 -10.23 0.08 13.17
C HIS A 149 -9.62 1.36 12.55
N ALA A 150 -8.31 1.38 12.37
CA ALA A 150 -7.56 2.52 11.83
C ALA A 150 -7.54 2.54 10.28
N LEU A 151 -8.00 1.47 9.65
CA LEU A 151 -8.11 1.36 8.20
C LEU A 151 -9.46 1.83 7.66
N LEU A 152 -10.45 1.99 8.54
CA LEU A 152 -11.77 2.47 8.19
C LEU A 152 -11.80 4.01 8.19
N HIS A 153 -12.45 4.61 7.17
CA HIS A 153 -12.63 6.06 7.07
C HIS A 153 -13.93 6.57 7.75
N GLY A 154 -14.82 5.65 8.20
CA GLY A 154 -16.00 5.98 9.00
C GLY A 154 -17.29 6.16 8.22
N HIS A 155 -17.28 6.08 6.90
CA HIS A 155 -18.47 6.17 6.02
C HIS A 155 -18.79 4.84 5.33
N GLU A 156 -18.02 3.79 5.61
CA GLU A 156 -18.23 2.47 5.03
C GLU A 156 -19.53 1.84 5.51
N GLN A 157 -20.29 1.29 4.57
CA GLN A 157 -21.39 0.39 4.86
C GLN A 157 -20.90 -1.04 5.06
N GLU A 158 -19.91 -1.46 4.28
CA GLU A 158 -19.36 -2.82 4.28
C GLU A 158 -17.84 -2.83 4.34
N ALA A 159 -17.28 -3.81 5.05
CA ALA A 159 -15.85 -4.06 5.10
C ALA A 159 -15.53 -5.54 4.86
N PHE A 160 -14.49 -5.80 4.10
CA PHE A 160 -14.08 -7.16 3.71
C PHE A 160 -12.66 -7.44 4.22
N GLY A 161 -12.50 -8.57 4.91
CA GLY A 161 -11.20 -9.02 5.42
C GLY A 161 -10.98 -10.51 5.16
N ASP A 162 -9.72 -10.93 5.23
CA ASP A 162 -9.39 -12.34 5.18
C ASP A 162 -9.72 -13.07 6.50
N ALA A 163 -9.45 -14.37 6.57
CA ALA A 163 -9.72 -15.18 7.76
C ALA A 163 -8.89 -14.73 9.00
N GLY A 164 -7.85 -13.93 8.82
CA GLY A 164 -7.06 -13.32 9.88
C GLY A 164 -7.83 -12.26 10.67
N TYR A 165 -8.85 -11.65 10.05
CA TYR A 165 -9.73 -10.66 10.69
C TYR A 165 -10.92 -11.27 11.44
N THR A 166 -10.93 -12.61 11.64
CA THR A 166 -12.01 -13.28 12.40
C THR A 166 -12.15 -12.67 13.80
N GLY A 167 -13.38 -12.21 14.12
CA GLY A 167 -13.70 -11.60 15.42
C GLY A 167 -13.40 -10.11 15.52
N VAL A 168 -13.13 -9.44 14.40
CA VAL A 168 -12.90 -7.99 14.33
C VAL A 168 -14.07 -7.19 14.90
N ASP A 169 -15.29 -7.61 14.66
CA ASP A 169 -16.54 -7.03 15.15
C ASP A 169 -16.67 -7.00 16.67
N LYS A 170 -15.97 -7.91 17.38
CA LYS A 170 -16.02 -8.07 18.85
C LYS A 170 -14.96 -7.25 19.59
N ARG A 171 -14.10 -6.57 18.86
CA ARG A 171 -12.99 -5.81 19.47
C ARG A 171 -13.48 -4.49 20.06
N GLU A 172 -12.83 -4.05 21.14
CA GLU A 172 -13.12 -2.78 21.81
C GLU A 172 -13.00 -1.59 20.85
N GLU A 173 -11.98 -1.62 19.99
CA GLU A 173 -11.67 -0.55 19.03
C GLU A 173 -12.76 -0.41 17.95
N MET A 174 -13.62 -1.41 17.82
CA MET A 174 -14.75 -1.42 16.86
C MET A 174 -16.06 -0.96 17.49
N LYS A 175 -16.11 -0.74 18.81
CA LYS A 175 -17.32 -0.26 19.48
C LYS A 175 -17.79 1.09 18.89
N GLY A 176 -19.07 1.18 18.56
CA GLY A 176 -19.67 2.37 17.97
C GLY A 176 -19.50 2.51 16.46
N LYS A 177 -18.79 1.59 15.78
CA LYS A 177 -18.74 1.54 14.32
C LYS A 177 -19.85 0.61 13.79
N THR A 178 -20.62 1.11 12.83
CA THR A 178 -21.81 0.39 12.27
C THR A 178 -21.51 -0.37 10.99
N VAL A 179 -20.25 -0.59 10.66
CA VAL A 179 -19.81 -1.27 9.44
C VAL A 179 -20.12 -2.77 9.50
N LYS A 180 -20.68 -3.30 8.41
CA LYS A 180 -20.95 -4.73 8.26
C LYS A 180 -19.70 -5.47 7.75
N TRP A 181 -19.16 -6.38 8.55
CA TRP A 181 -17.96 -7.14 8.21
C TRP A 181 -18.26 -8.42 7.41
N HIS A 182 -17.55 -8.61 6.32
CA HIS A 182 -17.53 -9.80 5.48
C HIS A 182 -16.16 -10.49 5.59
N VAL A 183 -15.94 -11.18 6.70
CA VAL A 183 -14.69 -11.92 6.94
C VAL A 183 -14.77 -13.28 6.26
N ALA A 184 -13.67 -13.66 5.57
CA ALA A 184 -13.58 -14.97 4.92
C ALA A 184 -13.55 -16.12 5.95
N LEU A 185 -14.25 -17.21 5.65
CA LEU A 185 -14.24 -18.41 6.48
C LEU A 185 -12.89 -19.14 6.38
N LYS A 186 -12.44 -19.69 7.51
CA LYS A 186 -11.27 -20.58 7.51
C LYS A 186 -11.56 -21.84 6.69
N ARG A 187 -10.66 -22.22 5.78
CA ARG A 187 -10.81 -23.40 4.89
C ARG A 187 -11.18 -24.69 5.66
N GLY A 188 -10.66 -24.87 6.88
CA GLY A 188 -10.99 -26.01 7.74
C GLY A 188 -12.47 -26.08 8.12
N LYS A 189 -13.12 -24.91 8.37
CA LYS A 189 -14.56 -24.87 8.67
C LYS A 189 -15.40 -25.33 7.48
N ILE A 190 -15.06 -24.89 6.26
CA ILE A 190 -15.76 -25.28 5.03
C ILE A 190 -15.58 -26.77 4.77
N ARG A 191 -14.35 -27.32 4.95
CA ARG A 191 -14.07 -28.76 4.77
C ARG A 191 -14.84 -29.64 5.77
N ALA A 192 -15.05 -29.17 6.97
CA ALA A 192 -15.79 -29.90 8.02
C ALA A 192 -17.31 -29.85 7.84
N MET A 193 -17.84 -29.06 6.90
CA MET A 193 -19.28 -29.02 6.62
C MET A 193 -19.72 -30.30 5.89
N GLN A 194 -20.91 -30.77 6.24
CA GLN A 194 -21.56 -31.90 5.56
C GLN A 194 -21.82 -31.53 4.09
N GLU A 195 -21.60 -32.48 3.18
CA GLU A 195 -21.91 -32.32 1.76
C GLU A 195 -23.41 -32.05 1.55
N GLY A 196 -23.73 -31.09 0.69
CA GLY A 196 -25.10 -30.76 0.36
C GLY A 196 -25.28 -29.28 -0.04
N PRO A 197 -26.50 -28.87 -0.39
CA PRO A 197 -26.81 -27.54 -0.93
C PRO A 197 -26.32 -26.36 -0.07
N LEU A 198 -26.32 -26.52 1.25
CA LEU A 198 -25.84 -25.51 2.17
C LEU A 198 -24.32 -25.27 2.02
N LYS A 199 -23.53 -26.36 1.88
CA LYS A 199 -22.08 -26.26 1.65
C LYS A 199 -21.80 -25.60 0.31
N ASP A 200 -22.54 -25.96 -0.73
CA ASP A 200 -22.40 -25.38 -2.06
C ASP A 200 -22.68 -23.86 -2.05
N LEU A 201 -23.74 -23.45 -1.34
CA LEU A 201 -24.04 -22.01 -1.15
C LEU A 201 -22.92 -21.29 -0.41
N VAL A 202 -22.40 -21.85 0.67
CA VAL A 202 -21.28 -21.27 1.42
C VAL A 202 -20.04 -21.13 0.53
N ILE A 203 -19.72 -22.14 -0.28
CA ILE A 203 -18.59 -22.09 -1.23
C ILE A 203 -18.81 -20.95 -2.25
N ALA A 204 -20.02 -20.81 -2.78
CA ALA A 204 -20.34 -19.73 -3.73
C ALA A 204 -20.16 -18.35 -3.09
N VAL A 205 -20.67 -18.14 -1.87
CA VAL A 205 -20.49 -16.90 -1.12
C VAL A 205 -19.01 -16.59 -0.85
N GLU A 206 -18.24 -17.58 -0.41
CA GLU A 206 -16.81 -17.39 -0.16
C GLU A 206 -16.02 -17.10 -1.45
N ARG A 207 -16.43 -17.66 -2.60
CA ARG A 207 -15.87 -17.33 -3.91
C ARG A 207 -16.13 -15.87 -4.27
N THR A 208 -17.34 -15.36 -4.05
CA THR A 208 -17.69 -13.95 -4.28
C THR A 208 -16.86 -13.03 -3.39
N LYS A 209 -16.76 -13.33 -2.09
CA LYS A 209 -15.89 -12.56 -1.16
C LYS A 209 -14.43 -12.55 -1.64
N ALA A 210 -13.91 -13.69 -2.12
CA ALA A 210 -12.54 -13.78 -2.61
C ALA A 210 -12.34 -12.93 -3.89
N GLN A 211 -13.31 -12.90 -4.80
CA GLN A 211 -13.28 -12.05 -6.00
C GLN A 211 -13.25 -10.56 -5.65
N ILE A 212 -14.10 -10.12 -4.71
CA ILE A 212 -14.10 -8.73 -4.23
C ILE A 212 -12.73 -8.40 -3.62
N ARG A 213 -12.22 -9.23 -2.72
CA ARG A 213 -10.95 -9.04 -2.04
C ARG A 213 -9.72 -9.07 -2.95
N ALA A 214 -9.81 -9.70 -4.12
CA ALA A 214 -8.68 -9.76 -5.05
C ALA A 214 -8.17 -8.36 -5.46
N ARG A 215 -9.02 -7.33 -5.37
CA ARG A 215 -8.64 -5.94 -5.69
C ARG A 215 -7.57 -5.37 -4.74
N VAL A 216 -7.50 -5.83 -3.49
CA VAL A 216 -6.48 -5.36 -2.53
C VAL A 216 -5.06 -5.76 -2.95
N GLU A 217 -4.92 -6.80 -3.77
CA GLU A 217 -3.63 -7.23 -4.28
C GLU A 217 -3.04 -6.25 -5.33
N HIS A 218 -3.88 -5.45 -6.00
CA HIS A 218 -3.43 -4.53 -7.04
C HIS A 218 -2.45 -3.47 -6.52
N PRO A 219 -2.74 -2.67 -5.47
CA PRO A 219 -1.79 -1.71 -4.94
C PRO A 219 -0.51 -2.37 -4.40
N PHE A 220 -0.61 -3.57 -3.81
CA PHE A 220 0.58 -4.31 -3.39
C PHE A 220 1.44 -4.74 -4.58
N HIS A 221 0.80 -5.18 -5.67
CA HIS A 221 1.51 -5.52 -6.91
C HIS A 221 2.24 -4.30 -7.49
N VAL A 222 1.58 -3.14 -7.57
CA VAL A 222 2.21 -1.91 -8.06
C VAL A 222 3.42 -1.54 -7.21
N VAL A 223 3.28 -1.49 -5.89
CA VAL A 223 4.37 -1.12 -4.98
C VAL A 223 5.53 -2.12 -5.03
N LYS A 224 5.24 -3.42 -4.96
CA LYS A 224 6.28 -4.46 -4.85
C LYS A 224 6.93 -4.84 -6.17
N ASN A 225 6.18 -4.79 -7.28
CA ASN A 225 6.65 -5.27 -8.57
C ASN A 225 6.96 -4.12 -9.53
N LEU A 226 6.04 -3.17 -9.73
CA LEU A 226 6.28 -2.04 -10.64
C LEU A 226 7.34 -1.09 -10.06
N PHE A 227 7.18 -0.66 -8.80
CA PHE A 227 8.15 0.22 -8.13
C PHE A 227 9.30 -0.54 -7.46
N ARG A 228 9.30 -1.90 -7.52
CA ARG A 228 10.35 -2.80 -6.99
C ARG A 228 10.63 -2.61 -5.49
N HIS A 229 9.66 -2.11 -4.74
CA HIS A 229 9.81 -1.87 -3.31
C HIS A 229 9.33 -3.08 -2.50
N ARG A 230 10.20 -4.08 -2.33
CA ARG A 230 9.92 -5.32 -1.56
C ARG A 230 10.55 -5.31 -0.17
N LYS A 231 11.57 -4.48 0.04
CA LYS A 231 12.33 -4.37 1.28
C LYS A 231 12.39 -2.94 1.76
N VAL A 232 12.42 -2.75 3.07
CA VAL A 232 12.62 -1.41 3.65
C VAL A 232 13.98 -0.84 3.22
N ARG A 233 14.04 0.47 3.01
CA ARG A 233 15.26 1.17 2.62
C ARG A 233 15.91 1.93 3.76
N TYR A 234 15.12 2.27 4.78
CA TYR A 234 15.56 3.11 5.88
C TYR A 234 15.52 2.34 7.20
N LYS A 235 16.27 2.83 8.19
CA LYS A 235 16.18 2.37 9.57
C LYS A 235 14.99 3.05 10.26
N GLY A 236 14.24 2.27 11.03
CA GLY A 236 13.08 2.72 11.80
C GLY A 236 11.76 2.75 11.01
N LEU A 237 10.62 2.75 11.73
CA LEU A 237 9.29 2.74 11.14
C LEU A 237 8.96 4.08 10.46
N ALA A 238 9.22 5.21 11.12
CA ALA A 238 8.77 6.53 10.66
C ALA A 238 9.21 6.87 9.23
N ARG A 239 10.48 6.62 8.87
CA ARG A 239 11.01 6.91 7.53
C ARG A 239 10.44 5.98 6.47
N ASN A 240 10.28 4.70 6.79
CA ASN A 240 9.67 3.73 5.88
C ASN A 240 8.17 3.99 5.72
N THR A 241 7.46 4.40 6.77
CA THR A 241 6.06 4.85 6.71
C THR A 241 5.89 6.03 5.76
N ALA A 242 6.74 7.05 5.90
CA ALA A 242 6.71 8.21 5.01
C ALA A 242 6.96 7.81 3.55
N GLN A 243 7.87 6.87 3.29
CA GLN A 243 8.08 6.33 1.96
C GLN A 243 6.86 5.58 1.43
N LEU A 244 6.21 4.75 2.27
CA LEU A 244 5.03 3.98 1.86
C LEU A 244 3.84 4.88 1.53
N PHE A 245 3.63 6.01 2.22
CA PHE A 245 2.62 7.00 1.81
C PHE A 245 2.87 7.50 0.38
N SER A 246 4.11 7.84 0.03
CA SER A 246 4.45 8.27 -1.34
C SER A 246 4.24 7.14 -2.36
N LEU A 247 4.62 5.92 -2.02
CA LEU A 247 4.47 4.76 -2.92
C LEU A 247 3.01 4.40 -3.15
N PHE A 248 2.15 4.41 -2.11
CA PHE A 248 0.73 4.15 -2.28
C PHE A 248 0.01 5.31 -2.97
N ALA A 249 0.42 6.57 -2.76
CA ALA A 249 -0.06 7.71 -3.55
C ALA A 249 0.22 7.53 -5.05
N LEU A 250 1.45 7.16 -5.41
CA LEU A 250 1.82 6.86 -6.80
C LEU A 250 1.11 5.61 -7.33
N ALA A 251 0.90 4.58 -6.50
CA ALA A 251 0.15 3.38 -6.89
C ALA A 251 -1.30 3.72 -7.24
N ASN A 252 -1.95 4.60 -6.46
CA ASN A 252 -3.29 5.09 -6.75
C ASN A 252 -3.35 5.77 -8.12
N LEU A 253 -2.37 6.62 -8.46
CA LEU A 253 -2.29 7.26 -9.78
C LEU A 253 -2.13 6.24 -10.93
N VAL A 254 -1.33 5.18 -10.73
CA VAL A 254 -1.19 4.09 -11.73
C VAL A 254 -2.51 3.36 -11.93
N ILE A 255 -3.18 2.99 -10.84
CA ILE A 255 -4.45 2.24 -10.89
C ILE A 255 -5.53 3.10 -11.55
N ALA A 256 -5.69 4.35 -11.11
CA ALA A 256 -6.66 5.29 -11.68
C ALA A 256 -6.41 5.55 -13.17
N LYS A 257 -5.15 5.75 -13.59
CA LYS A 257 -4.79 5.87 -15.01
C LYS A 257 -5.23 4.64 -15.81
N ASN A 258 -4.98 3.43 -15.31
CA ASN A 258 -5.32 2.20 -16.02
C ASN A 258 -6.85 2.04 -16.15
N GLN A 259 -7.61 2.42 -15.13
CA GLN A 259 -9.08 2.43 -15.19
C GLN A 259 -9.60 3.42 -16.24
N LEU A 260 -9.09 4.64 -16.25
CA LEU A 260 -9.46 5.64 -17.25
C LEU A 260 -9.14 5.19 -18.68
N LEU A 261 -7.99 4.58 -18.90
CA LEU A 261 -7.64 4.05 -20.21
C LEU A 261 -8.52 2.88 -20.64
N SER A 262 -8.93 2.00 -19.71
CA SER A 262 -9.83 0.88 -20.02
C SER A 262 -11.23 1.35 -20.38
N THR A 263 -11.73 2.40 -19.76
CA THR A 263 -13.06 2.99 -20.07
C THR A 263 -13.08 3.73 -21.41
N HIS A 264 -11.95 4.35 -21.81
CA HIS A 264 -11.84 5.04 -23.10
C HIS A 264 -11.50 4.11 -24.27
N GLY A 265 -10.89 2.94 -23.98
CA GLY A 265 -10.55 1.92 -25.00
C GLY A 265 -11.71 1.02 -25.41
N SER A 266 -12.85 1.08 -24.76
CA SER A 266 -14.06 0.31 -25.07
C SER A 266 -15.07 1.08 -25.93
N ASN A 267 -14.64 1.97 -26.81
CA ASN A 267 -15.53 2.45 -27.87
C ASN A 267 -15.77 1.27 -28.84
N PRO A 268 -17.02 0.78 -28.98
CA PRO A 268 -17.32 -0.14 -30.05
C PRO A 268 -17.04 0.59 -31.37
N SER A 269 -16.14 0.03 -32.18
CA SER A 269 -15.99 0.42 -33.58
C SER A 269 -17.41 0.37 -34.20
N CYS A 270 -17.94 1.56 -34.56
CA CYS A 270 -19.08 1.64 -35.44
C CYS A 270 -18.73 0.93 -36.75
N VAL A 271 -19.42 -0.18 -36.98
CA VAL A 271 -19.59 -0.78 -38.30
C VAL A 271 -20.62 0.02 -39.05
#